data_cf00c2507b3cae88bfdc85c9b38e03f4
#
_entry.id   cf00c2507b3cae88bfdc85c9b38e03f4
#
_cell.length_a   1.000
_cell.length_b   1.000
_cell.length_c   1.000
_cell.angle_alpha   90.00
_cell.angle_beta   90.00
_cell.angle_gamma   90.00
#
_symmetry.space_group_name_H-M   'P 1'
#
loop_
_entity.id
_entity.type
_entity.pdbx_description
1 polymer ?
#
loop_
_entity_poly.entity_id
_entity_poly.type
_entity_poly.pdbx_seq_one_letter_code
_entity_poly.pdbx_strand_id
1 'polypeptide(L)'
;GPVLVTKAKEPAATKHSQRATSKGKSRVAWIKELDALRLVGIAAVVLLHATAAPVAGLPPTAPAWAVYWFLNRAVSFAAPFFFLISGLALTASHRERPLSCRRFWRHRFQSILPAYAVWTVVYLFYAARIEGRRWNTALSFLGELAGKLLTGRAFGHLYFCVVLLQLYLLCPYRLALLQRGRSWQGRLLTAALLLQVIWNV
;
A
#
# COMPACT_ATOMS: atom_id res chain seq x y z
N GLY A 1 36.33 -45.39 43.69
CA GLY A 1 36.24 -43.91 43.72
C GLY A 1 35.34 -43.42 42.61
N PRO A 2 34.40 -42.45 42.84
CA PRO A 2 33.51 -42.01 41.79
C PRO A 2 34.22 -40.99 40.89
N VAL A 3 34.10 -41.21 39.55
CA VAL A 3 34.61 -40.30 38.51
C VAL A 3 33.68 -39.10 38.44
N LEU A 4 34.17 -37.93 38.80
CA LEU A 4 33.49 -36.65 38.62
C LEU A 4 33.55 -36.26 37.14
N VAL A 5 32.40 -36.38 36.43
CA VAL A 5 32.21 -35.84 35.09
C VAL A 5 32.04 -34.32 35.23
N THR A 6 33.08 -33.58 34.94
CA THR A 6 33.04 -32.10 34.84
C THR A 6 32.21 -31.71 33.58
N LYS A 7 31.04 -31.16 33.82
CA LYS A 7 30.16 -30.59 32.79
C LYS A 7 30.87 -29.37 32.20
N ALA A 8 31.41 -29.53 30.98
CA ALA A 8 32.06 -28.43 30.25
C ALA A 8 31.06 -27.29 30.02
N LYS A 9 31.37 -26.11 30.49
CA LYS A 9 30.60 -24.89 30.33
C LYS A 9 30.75 -24.43 28.88
N GLU A 10 29.69 -24.58 28.10
CA GLU A 10 29.64 -24.15 26.71
C GLU A 10 29.98 -22.66 26.59
N PRO A 11 30.91 -22.24 25.71
CA PRO A 11 31.37 -20.85 25.65
C PRO A 11 30.26 -19.92 25.21
N ALA A 12 30.07 -18.83 25.94
CA ALA A 12 28.99 -17.83 25.72
C ALA A 12 28.96 -17.24 24.30
N ALA A 13 30.08 -17.31 23.57
CA ALA A 13 30.20 -16.88 22.18
C ALA A 13 29.28 -17.67 21.19
N THR A 14 29.09 -18.97 21.45
CA THR A 14 28.25 -19.83 20.57
C THR A 14 26.78 -19.51 20.69
N LYS A 15 26.29 -19.15 21.88
CA LYS A 15 24.89 -18.75 22.11
C LYS A 15 24.55 -17.39 21.48
N HIS A 16 25.51 -16.48 21.48
CA HIS A 16 25.31 -15.16 20.85
C HIS A 16 25.24 -15.26 19.33
N SER A 17 26.09 -16.10 18.71
CA SER A 17 26.08 -16.36 17.26
C SER A 17 24.81 -17.04 16.78
N GLN A 18 24.32 -18.05 17.51
CA GLN A 18 23.07 -18.73 17.19
C GLN A 18 21.83 -17.85 17.35
N ARG A 19 21.83 -16.93 18.33
CA ARG A 19 20.73 -15.97 18.53
C ARG A 19 20.70 -14.88 17.45
N ALA A 20 21.86 -14.46 16.94
CA ALA A 20 21.97 -13.51 15.85
C ALA A 20 21.52 -14.11 14.51
N THR A 21 21.87 -15.37 14.23
CA THR A 21 21.45 -16.08 13.01
C THR A 21 19.98 -16.44 13.01
N SER A 22 19.40 -16.80 14.17
CA SER A 22 17.95 -17.04 14.32
C SER A 22 17.13 -15.76 14.11
N LYS A 23 17.60 -14.61 14.66
CA LYS A 23 16.93 -13.31 14.48
C LYS A 23 17.00 -12.80 13.03
N GLY A 24 18.08 -13.13 12.31
CA GLY A 24 18.23 -12.83 10.88
C GLY A 24 17.32 -13.68 10.00
N LYS A 25 17.20 -14.99 10.28
CA LYS A 25 16.34 -15.91 9.55
C LYS A 25 14.84 -15.57 9.65
N SER A 26 14.37 -15.17 10.82
CA SER A 26 12.97 -14.78 11.00
C SER A 26 12.61 -13.49 10.24
N ARG A 27 13.51 -12.51 10.16
CA ARG A 27 13.32 -11.29 9.37
C ARG A 27 13.25 -11.54 7.86
N VAL A 28 14.11 -12.42 7.35
CA VAL A 28 14.14 -12.78 5.92
C VAL A 28 12.90 -13.57 5.52
N ALA A 29 12.42 -14.49 6.36
CA ALA A 29 11.18 -15.23 6.11
C ALA A 29 9.97 -14.29 6.03
N TRP A 30 9.89 -13.33 6.94
CA TRP A 30 8.77 -12.36 6.97
C TRP A 30 8.74 -11.44 5.73
N ILE A 31 9.89 -11.02 5.23
CA ILE A 31 10.01 -10.22 3.99
C ILE A 31 9.52 -11.01 2.78
N LYS A 32 9.86 -12.29 2.68
CA LYS A 32 9.43 -13.16 1.56
C LYS A 32 7.91 -13.38 1.54
N GLU A 33 7.30 -13.56 2.69
CA GLU A 33 5.84 -13.71 2.81
C GLU A 33 5.11 -12.42 2.40
N LEU A 34 5.60 -11.26 2.80
CA LEU A 34 5.05 -9.97 2.38
C LEU A 34 5.20 -9.73 0.87
N ASP A 35 6.32 -10.17 0.27
CA ASP A 35 6.52 -10.02 -1.16
C ASP A 35 5.60 -10.95 -1.96
N ALA A 36 5.34 -12.17 -1.46
CA ALA A 36 4.34 -13.06 -2.04
C ALA A 36 2.93 -12.45 -1.98
N LEU A 37 2.55 -11.87 -0.84
CA LEU A 37 1.27 -11.17 -0.70
C LEU A 37 1.16 -9.95 -1.64
N ARG A 38 2.25 -9.21 -1.84
CA ARG A 38 2.29 -8.12 -2.82
C ARG A 38 2.07 -8.62 -4.25
N LEU A 39 2.69 -9.74 -4.61
CA LEU A 39 2.50 -10.35 -5.94
C LEU A 39 1.04 -10.71 -6.18
N VAL A 40 0.39 -11.35 -5.21
CA VAL A 40 -1.06 -11.65 -5.27
C VAL A 40 -1.87 -10.35 -5.43
N GLY A 41 -1.54 -9.32 -4.67
CA GLY A 41 -2.19 -8.01 -4.78
C GLY A 41 -2.02 -7.38 -6.17
N ILE A 42 -0.81 -7.44 -6.75
CA ILE A 42 -0.55 -6.93 -8.11
C ILE A 42 -1.38 -7.71 -9.15
N ALA A 43 -1.39 -9.04 -9.07
CA ALA A 43 -2.19 -9.87 -9.96
C ALA A 43 -3.69 -9.54 -9.86
N ALA A 44 -4.20 -9.33 -8.64
CA ALA A 44 -5.58 -8.92 -8.42
C ALA A 44 -5.89 -7.53 -9.03
N VAL A 45 -4.98 -6.54 -8.90
CA VAL A 45 -5.15 -5.22 -9.54
C VAL A 45 -5.14 -5.33 -11.06
N VAL A 46 -4.22 -6.10 -11.64
CA VAL A 46 -4.17 -6.31 -13.10
C VAL A 46 -5.49 -6.93 -13.58
N LEU A 47 -5.99 -7.97 -12.89
CA LEU A 47 -7.24 -8.62 -13.23
C LEU A 47 -8.45 -7.68 -13.06
N LEU A 48 -8.46 -6.84 -12.02
CA LEU A 48 -9.48 -5.82 -11.78
C LEU A 48 -9.59 -4.86 -12.99
N HIS A 49 -8.45 -4.36 -13.46
CA HIS A 49 -8.41 -3.43 -14.58
C HIS A 49 -8.69 -4.12 -15.93
N ALA A 50 -8.21 -5.33 -16.13
CA ALA A 50 -8.48 -6.10 -17.35
C ALA A 50 -9.96 -6.45 -17.51
N THR A 51 -10.69 -6.65 -16.40
CA THR A 51 -12.12 -6.98 -16.39
C THR A 51 -13.03 -5.75 -16.37
N ALA A 52 -12.53 -4.56 -16.04
CA ALA A 52 -13.34 -3.35 -15.92
C ALA A 52 -13.96 -2.89 -17.24
N ALA A 53 -13.21 -2.91 -18.34
CA ALA A 53 -13.71 -2.50 -19.64
C ALA A 53 -14.78 -3.45 -20.20
N PRO A 54 -14.62 -4.79 -20.17
CA PRO A 54 -15.68 -5.73 -20.53
C PRO A 54 -16.95 -5.59 -19.67
N VAL A 55 -16.81 -5.37 -18.35
CA VAL A 55 -17.97 -5.16 -17.45
C VAL A 55 -18.74 -3.89 -17.82
N ALA A 56 -18.05 -2.82 -18.21
CA ALA A 56 -18.67 -1.56 -18.60
C ALA A 56 -19.25 -1.57 -20.03
N GLY A 57 -18.68 -2.36 -20.94
CA GLY A 57 -19.02 -2.33 -22.36
C GLY A 57 -19.97 -3.43 -22.83
N LEU A 58 -20.04 -4.56 -22.14
CA LEU A 58 -20.92 -5.67 -22.51
C LEU A 58 -22.34 -5.48 -21.94
N PRO A 59 -23.39 -5.87 -22.65
CA PRO A 59 -24.73 -5.88 -22.07
C PRO A 59 -24.84 -6.96 -20.99
N PRO A 60 -25.60 -6.71 -19.91
CA PRO A 60 -25.76 -7.68 -18.80
C PRO A 60 -26.37 -9.02 -19.21
N THR A 61 -27.03 -9.07 -20.38
CA THR A 61 -27.62 -10.29 -20.97
C THR A 61 -26.59 -11.20 -21.63
N ALA A 62 -25.37 -10.70 -21.90
CA ALA A 62 -24.32 -11.52 -22.51
C ALA A 62 -23.75 -12.51 -21.48
N PRO A 63 -23.63 -13.80 -21.81
CA PRO A 63 -23.04 -14.80 -20.90
C PRO A 63 -21.62 -14.42 -20.41
N ALA A 64 -20.83 -13.82 -21.29
CA ALA A 64 -19.50 -13.34 -20.98
C ALA A 64 -19.50 -12.22 -19.92
N TRP A 65 -20.54 -11.37 -19.88
CA TRP A 65 -20.65 -10.30 -18.88
C TRP A 65 -20.63 -10.85 -17.44
N ALA A 66 -21.39 -11.91 -17.19
CA ALA A 66 -21.46 -12.53 -15.86
C ALA A 66 -20.10 -13.02 -15.37
N VAL A 67 -19.29 -13.60 -16.28
CA VAL A 67 -17.94 -14.07 -15.96
C VAL A 67 -17.01 -12.89 -15.62
N TYR A 68 -17.01 -11.85 -16.46
CA TYR A 68 -16.19 -10.66 -16.21
C TYR A 68 -16.63 -9.93 -14.93
N TRP A 69 -17.93 -9.81 -14.69
CA TRP A 69 -18.48 -9.20 -13.48
C TRP A 69 -18.07 -9.98 -12.23
N PHE A 70 -18.18 -11.30 -12.24
CA PHE A 70 -17.76 -12.14 -11.12
C PHE A 70 -16.27 -11.99 -10.85
N LEU A 71 -15.41 -12.09 -11.87
CA LEU A 71 -13.96 -11.93 -11.73
C LEU A 71 -13.62 -10.54 -11.18
N ASN A 72 -14.23 -9.49 -11.70
CA ASN A 72 -14.03 -8.12 -11.24
C ASN A 72 -14.39 -7.95 -9.77
N ARG A 73 -15.54 -8.50 -9.36
CA ARG A 73 -15.98 -8.48 -7.94
C ARG A 73 -15.09 -9.31 -7.04
N ALA A 74 -14.66 -10.47 -7.47
CA ALA A 74 -13.78 -11.34 -6.71
C ALA A 74 -12.44 -10.66 -6.36
N VAL A 75 -11.92 -9.80 -7.24
CA VAL A 75 -10.65 -9.10 -7.03
C VAL A 75 -10.81 -7.65 -6.54
N SER A 76 -12.02 -7.18 -6.26
CA SER A 76 -12.27 -5.80 -5.80
C SER A 76 -11.61 -5.46 -4.46
N PHE A 77 -11.19 -6.48 -3.71
CA PHE A 77 -10.42 -6.31 -2.47
C PHE A 77 -8.98 -5.82 -2.69
N ALA A 78 -8.49 -5.78 -3.93
CA ALA A 78 -7.08 -5.51 -4.23
C ALA A 78 -6.57 -4.19 -3.63
N ALA A 79 -7.33 -3.09 -3.74
CA ALA A 79 -6.94 -1.78 -3.20
C ALA A 79 -6.84 -1.78 -1.66
N PRO A 80 -7.87 -2.18 -0.88
CA PRO A 80 -7.74 -2.27 0.57
C PRO A 80 -6.68 -3.27 1.02
N PHE A 81 -6.43 -4.33 0.25
CA PHE A 81 -5.38 -5.31 0.52
C PHE A 81 -3.98 -4.69 0.44
N PHE A 82 -3.71 -3.85 -0.56
CA PHE A 82 -2.45 -3.11 -0.63
C PHE A 82 -2.25 -2.16 0.55
N PHE A 83 -3.30 -1.48 0.99
CA PHE A 83 -3.22 -0.63 2.18
C PHE A 83 -2.93 -1.44 3.44
N LEU A 84 -3.55 -2.61 3.58
CA LEU A 84 -3.29 -3.53 4.69
C LEU A 84 -1.83 -3.99 4.71
N ILE A 85 -1.31 -4.50 3.58
CA ILE A 85 0.09 -4.97 3.47
C ILE A 85 1.05 -3.83 3.75
N SER A 86 0.80 -2.63 3.21
CA SER A 86 1.63 -1.46 3.45
C SER A 86 1.64 -1.06 4.93
N GLY A 87 0.50 -1.11 5.59
CA GLY A 87 0.36 -0.87 7.04
C GLY A 87 1.09 -1.91 7.89
N LEU A 88 0.95 -3.20 7.54
CA LEU A 88 1.65 -4.30 8.22
C LEU A 88 3.17 -4.18 8.07
N ALA A 89 3.66 -3.98 6.85
CA ALA A 89 5.08 -3.82 6.57
C ALA A 89 5.68 -2.64 7.32
N LEU A 90 4.93 -1.55 7.41
CA LEU A 90 5.35 -0.36 8.11
C LEU A 90 5.40 -0.55 9.62
N THR A 91 4.37 -1.15 10.21
CA THR A 91 4.30 -1.45 11.65
C THR A 91 5.43 -2.40 12.06
N ALA A 92 5.70 -3.43 11.25
CA ALA A 92 6.76 -4.38 11.52
C ALA A 92 8.15 -3.76 11.44
N SER A 93 8.40 -2.90 10.43
CA SER A 93 9.73 -2.27 10.27
C SER A 93 10.05 -1.25 11.36
N HIS A 94 9.05 -0.69 12.04
CA HIS A 94 9.23 0.36 13.03
C HIS A 94 8.90 -0.06 14.46
N ARG A 95 8.69 -1.34 14.71
CA ARG A 95 8.39 -1.86 16.05
C ARG A 95 9.51 -1.63 17.06
N GLU A 96 10.76 -1.59 16.61
CA GLU A 96 11.95 -1.50 17.46
C GLU A 96 12.74 -0.18 17.27
N ARG A 97 12.34 0.70 16.36
CA ARG A 97 13.09 1.94 16.08
C ARG A 97 12.14 3.13 15.99
N PRO A 98 12.45 4.26 16.67
CA PRO A 98 11.66 5.46 16.56
C PRO A 98 11.64 5.94 15.11
N LEU A 99 10.45 6.26 14.60
CA LEU A 99 10.24 6.78 13.26
C LEU A 99 10.73 8.24 13.18
N SER A 100 11.78 8.50 12.41
CA SER A 100 12.04 9.88 12.00
C SER A 100 11.07 10.23 10.86
N CYS A 101 10.00 10.97 11.18
CA CYS A 101 8.94 11.34 10.23
C CYS A 101 9.50 11.95 8.94
N ARG A 102 10.48 12.87 9.08
CA ARG A 102 11.10 13.54 7.94
C ARG A 102 11.79 12.57 6.98
N ARG A 103 12.58 11.61 7.50
CA ARG A 103 13.29 10.60 6.70
C ARG A 103 12.29 9.64 6.04
N PHE A 104 11.25 9.26 6.77
CA PHE A 104 10.18 8.40 6.27
C PHE A 104 9.45 9.05 5.10
N TRP A 105 8.95 10.28 5.25
CA TRP A 105 8.24 11.00 4.19
C TRP A 105 9.13 11.24 2.98
N ARG A 106 10.36 11.72 3.19
CA ARG A 106 11.29 11.93 2.08
C ARG A 106 11.47 10.67 1.23
N HIS A 107 11.70 9.53 1.86
CA HIS A 107 11.92 8.28 1.15
C HIS A 107 10.66 7.83 0.38
N ARG A 108 9.47 7.96 0.99
CA ARG A 108 8.20 7.56 0.36
C ARG A 108 7.82 8.48 -0.80
N PHE A 109 7.92 9.79 -0.59
CA PHE A 109 7.63 10.75 -1.64
C PHE A 109 8.60 10.64 -2.82
N GLN A 110 9.89 10.51 -2.57
CA GLN A 110 10.89 10.32 -3.63
C GLN A 110 10.68 9.03 -4.43
N SER A 111 10.09 8.00 -3.84
CA SER A 111 9.79 6.74 -4.53
C SER A 111 8.52 6.80 -5.37
N ILE A 112 7.48 7.51 -4.92
CA ILE A 112 6.14 7.46 -5.52
C ILE A 112 5.88 8.65 -6.45
N LEU A 113 6.23 9.89 -6.00
CA LEU A 113 5.88 11.10 -6.73
C LEU A 113 6.44 11.17 -8.15
N PRO A 114 7.70 10.77 -8.45
CA PRO A 114 8.21 10.86 -9.81
C PRO A 114 7.43 9.98 -10.78
N ALA A 115 7.17 8.72 -10.42
CA ALA A 115 6.39 7.80 -11.24
C ALA A 115 4.95 8.31 -11.42
N TYR A 116 4.32 8.79 -10.34
CA TYR A 116 2.98 9.36 -10.38
C TYR A 116 2.90 10.60 -11.28
N ALA A 117 3.87 11.52 -11.20
CA ALA A 117 3.91 12.72 -12.03
C ALA A 117 4.11 12.37 -13.51
N VAL A 118 5.04 11.47 -13.84
CA VAL A 118 5.27 11.01 -15.21
C VAL A 118 4.00 10.41 -15.80
N TRP A 119 3.36 9.48 -15.11
CA TRP A 119 2.13 8.86 -15.59
C TRP A 119 0.97 9.85 -15.69
N THR A 120 0.87 10.82 -14.77
CA THR A 120 -0.14 11.89 -14.89
C THR A 120 0.05 12.69 -16.16
N VAL A 121 1.28 13.06 -16.50
CA VAL A 121 1.59 13.76 -17.76
C VAL A 121 1.25 12.91 -18.97
N VAL A 122 1.66 11.62 -18.98
CA VAL A 122 1.35 10.69 -20.08
C VAL A 122 -0.16 10.59 -20.31
N TYR A 123 -0.95 10.39 -19.24
CA TYR A 123 -2.40 10.29 -19.35
C TYR A 123 -3.06 11.62 -19.73
N LEU A 124 -2.50 12.74 -19.32
CA LEU A 124 -2.99 14.05 -19.74
C LEU A 124 -2.86 14.24 -21.26
N PHE A 125 -1.70 13.89 -21.83
CA PHE A 125 -1.51 13.93 -23.28
C PHE A 125 -2.36 12.89 -24.02
N TYR A 126 -2.49 11.70 -23.47
CA TYR A 126 -3.35 10.65 -24.03
C TYR A 126 -4.81 11.10 -24.10
N ALA A 127 -5.35 11.64 -23.01
CA ALA A 127 -6.72 12.16 -22.96
C ALA A 127 -6.91 13.33 -23.92
N ALA A 128 -5.95 14.27 -23.99
CA ALA A 128 -6.01 15.39 -24.92
C ALA A 128 -6.02 14.94 -26.39
N ARG A 129 -5.28 13.88 -26.72
CA ARG A 129 -5.28 13.30 -28.08
C ARG A 129 -6.64 12.71 -28.47
N ILE A 130 -7.28 11.99 -27.53
CA ILE A 130 -8.59 11.36 -27.78
C ILE A 130 -9.69 12.43 -27.85
N GLU A 131 -9.65 13.42 -26.96
CA GLU A 131 -10.68 14.47 -26.87
C GLU A 131 -10.46 15.63 -27.86
N GLY A 132 -9.37 15.61 -28.64
CA GLY A 132 -9.01 16.69 -29.55
C GLY A 132 -8.64 18.00 -28.83
N ARG A 133 -8.32 17.92 -27.55
CA ARG A 133 -8.05 19.07 -26.69
C ARG A 133 -6.68 19.67 -26.98
N ARG A 134 -6.60 21.00 -27.00
CA ARG A 134 -5.34 21.74 -27.13
C ARG A 134 -5.23 22.76 -26.01
N TRP A 135 -4.03 22.91 -25.45
CA TRP A 135 -3.73 23.99 -24.48
C TRP A 135 -3.29 25.22 -25.26
N ASN A 136 -3.99 26.34 -25.06
CA ASN A 136 -3.68 27.60 -25.72
C ASN A 136 -2.46 28.31 -25.10
N THR A 137 -2.17 28.00 -23.83
CA THR A 137 -1.05 28.61 -23.08
C THR A 137 -0.38 27.57 -22.18
N ALA A 138 0.89 27.80 -21.86
CA ALA A 138 1.61 26.99 -20.87
C ALA A 138 0.93 27.03 -19.49
N LEU A 139 0.33 28.18 -19.13
CA LEU A 139 -0.37 28.33 -17.86
C LEU A 139 -1.62 27.45 -17.77
N SER A 140 -2.39 27.31 -18.86
CA SER A 140 -3.56 26.42 -18.89
C SER A 140 -3.15 24.95 -18.75
N PHE A 141 -2.04 24.55 -19.37
CA PHE A 141 -1.48 23.20 -19.21
C PHE A 141 -1.03 22.94 -17.76
N LEU A 142 -0.27 23.88 -17.17
CA LEU A 142 0.23 23.75 -15.80
C LEU A 142 -0.92 23.74 -14.77
N GLY A 143 -1.95 24.54 -14.98
CA GLY A 143 -3.15 24.56 -14.14
C GLY A 143 -3.90 23.22 -14.17
N GLU A 144 -4.10 22.65 -15.36
CA GLU A 144 -4.73 21.34 -15.51
C GLU A 144 -3.86 20.24 -14.90
N LEU A 145 -2.56 20.25 -15.17
CA LEU A 145 -1.61 19.30 -14.60
C LEU A 145 -1.63 19.34 -13.07
N ALA A 146 -1.59 20.51 -12.46
CA ALA A 146 -1.66 20.68 -11.01
C ALA A 146 -2.98 20.14 -10.44
N GLY A 147 -4.11 20.46 -11.07
CA GLY A 147 -5.42 19.91 -10.69
C GLY A 147 -5.48 18.40 -10.77
N LYS A 148 -4.95 17.79 -11.83
CA LYS A 148 -4.89 16.34 -12.00
C LYS A 148 -3.94 15.67 -11.00
N LEU A 149 -2.78 16.28 -10.70
CA LEU A 149 -1.85 15.80 -9.69
C LEU A 149 -2.43 15.84 -8.28
N LEU A 150 -3.19 16.87 -7.92
CA LEU A 150 -3.80 16.98 -6.61
C LEU A 150 -4.97 16.02 -6.41
N THR A 151 -5.74 15.76 -7.47
CA THR A 151 -6.96 14.96 -7.38
C THR A 151 -6.79 13.50 -7.78
N GLY A 152 -5.70 13.13 -8.48
CA GLY A 152 -5.51 11.80 -9.06
C GLY A 152 -6.43 11.48 -10.24
N ARG A 153 -7.16 12.49 -10.77
CA ARG A 153 -8.19 12.33 -11.81
C ARG A 153 -7.65 12.33 -13.25
N ALA A 154 -6.34 12.16 -13.45
CA ALA A 154 -5.81 12.02 -14.80
C ALA A 154 -6.22 10.70 -15.45
N PHE A 155 -6.32 9.63 -14.65
CA PHE A 155 -6.84 8.33 -15.06
C PHE A 155 -7.38 7.55 -13.85
N GLY A 156 -8.32 6.61 -14.08
CA GLY A 156 -9.08 5.95 -13.03
C GLY A 156 -8.27 5.25 -11.93
N HIS A 157 -7.04 4.78 -12.20
CA HIS A 157 -6.21 4.12 -11.19
C HIS A 157 -5.23 5.07 -10.47
N LEU A 158 -5.01 6.29 -10.97
CA LEU A 158 -4.04 7.22 -10.37
C LEU A 158 -4.51 7.82 -9.04
N TYR A 159 -5.81 7.84 -8.76
CA TYR A 159 -6.34 8.27 -7.46
C TYR A 159 -5.75 7.46 -6.30
N PHE A 160 -5.42 6.18 -6.56
CA PHE A 160 -4.80 5.31 -5.56
C PHE A 160 -3.48 5.88 -5.02
N CYS A 161 -2.66 6.49 -5.89
CA CYS A 161 -1.41 7.13 -5.48
C CYS A 161 -1.66 8.31 -4.52
N VAL A 162 -2.70 9.11 -4.77
CA VAL A 162 -3.09 10.23 -3.89
C VAL A 162 -3.53 9.72 -2.52
N VAL A 163 -4.39 8.69 -2.49
CA VAL A 163 -4.83 8.06 -1.22
C VAL A 163 -3.65 7.47 -0.48
N LEU A 164 -2.73 6.80 -1.18
CA LEU A 164 -1.53 6.23 -0.57
C LEU A 164 -0.61 7.31 0.04
N LEU A 165 -0.43 8.44 -0.65
CA LEU A 165 0.33 9.58 -0.14
C LEU A 165 -0.32 10.18 1.10
N GLN A 166 -1.65 10.33 1.12
CA GLN A 166 -2.41 10.78 2.29
C GLN A 166 -2.24 9.84 3.48
N LEU A 167 -2.31 8.52 3.25
CA LEU A 167 -2.07 7.52 4.30
C LEU A 167 -0.64 7.59 4.84
N TYR A 168 0.35 7.83 3.99
CA TYR A 168 1.74 8.01 4.44
C TYR A 168 1.94 9.31 5.22
N LEU A 169 1.24 10.40 4.88
CA LEU A 169 1.25 11.63 5.68
C LEU A 169 0.68 11.40 7.08
N LEU A 170 -0.40 10.64 7.19
CA LEU A 170 -1.06 10.34 8.45
C LEU A 170 -0.33 9.27 9.28
N CYS A 171 0.55 8.49 8.66
CA CYS A 171 1.18 7.33 9.28
C CYS A 171 1.93 7.61 10.58
N PRO A 172 2.80 8.65 10.70
CA PRO A 172 3.50 8.95 11.95
C PRO A 172 2.54 9.27 13.11
N TYR A 173 1.46 9.99 12.80
CA TYR A 173 0.42 10.33 13.80
C TYR A 173 -0.32 9.09 14.27
N ARG A 174 -0.64 8.17 13.35
CA ARG A 174 -1.30 6.89 13.70
C ARG A 174 -0.39 6.01 14.56
N LEU A 175 0.90 5.93 14.26
CA LEU A 175 1.86 5.17 15.06
C LEU A 175 2.03 5.78 16.46
N ALA A 176 2.09 7.09 16.58
CA ALA A 176 2.13 7.78 17.88
C ALA A 176 0.86 7.53 18.71
N LEU A 177 -0.31 7.50 18.06
CA LEU A 177 -1.59 7.16 18.71
C LEU A 177 -1.66 5.69 19.14
N LEU A 178 -1.15 4.76 18.33
CA LEU A 178 -1.11 3.34 18.67
C LEU A 178 -0.18 3.05 19.86
N GLN A 179 0.83 3.87 20.09
CA GLN A 179 1.72 3.76 21.26
C GLN A 179 1.05 4.25 22.56
N ARG A 180 -0.05 5.00 22.49
CA ARG A 180 -0.76 5.56 23.66
C ARG A 180 -1.61 4.55 24.46
N GLY A 181 -1.66 3.26 24.07
CA GLY A 181 -2.30 2.20 24.82
C GLY A 181 -3.56 1.60 24.17
N ARG A 182 -3.94 0.44 24.68
CA ARG A 182 -4.99 -0.44 24.10
C ARG A 182 -6.40 0.21 24.08
N SER A 183 -6.69 1.09 25.02
CA SER A 183 -7.97 1.81 25.10
C SER A 183 -8.16 2.81 23.95
N TRP A 184 -7.11 3.46 23.49
CA TRP A 184 -7.13 4.38 22.35
C TRP A 184 -7.32 3.64 21.04
N GLN A 185 -6.74 2.43 20.90
CA GLN A 185 -6.91 1.59 19.72
C GLN A 185 -8.39 1.19 19.53
N GLY A 186 -9.06 0.81 20.61
CA GLY A 186 -10.51 0.51 20.59
C GLY A 186 -11.34 1.72 20.15
N ARG A 187 -11.10 2.90 20.72
CA ARG A 187 -11.80 4.14 20.33
C ARG A 187 -11.61 4.52 18.87
N LEU A 188 -10.40 4.38 18.34
CA LEU A 188 -10.12 4.64 16.92
C LEU A 188 -10.84 3.67 15.99
N LEU A 189 -10.87 2.37 16.34
CA LEU A 189 -11.61 1.37 15.58
C LEU A 189 -13.12 1.66 15.60
N THR A 190 -13.67 1.97 16.75
CA THR A 190 -15.09 2.33 16.88
C THR A 190 -15.43 3.59 16.07
N ALA A 191 -14.60 4.62 16.16
CA ALA A 191 -14.78 5.85 15.37
C ALA A 191 -14.69 5.60 13.86
N ALA A 192 -13.74 4.76 13.41
CA ALA A 192 -13.61 4.39 12.00
C ALA A 192 -14.83 3.61 11.49
N LEU A 193 -15.34 2.66 12.28
CA LEU A 193 -16.55 1.90 11.95
C LEU A 193 -17.79 2.80 11.90
N LEU A 194 -17.95 3.72 12.85
CA LEU A 194 -19.06 4.67 12.86
C LEU A 194 -19.01 5.61 11.64
N LEU A 195 -17.83 6.13 11.29
CA LEU A 195 -17.64 6.95 10.09
C LEU A 195 -17.97 6.16 8.81
N GLN A 196 -17.62 4.89 8.76
CA GLN A 196 -17.90 4.04 7.60
C GLN A 196 -19.40 3.74 7.47
N VAL A 197 -20.10 3.53 8.58
CA VAL A 197 -21.57 3.37 8.58
C VAL A 197 -22.25 4.65 8.10
N ILE A 198 -21.83 5.83 8.62
CA ILE A 198 -22.38 7.14 8.22
C ILE A 198 -22.14 7.41 6.73
N TRP A 199 -20.98 7.00 6.20
CA TRP A 199 -20.63 7.21 4.79
C TRP A 199 -21.42 6.30 3.84
N ASN A 200 -21.85 5.13 4.30
CA ASN A 200 -22.61 4.14 3.48
C ASN A 200 -24.15 4.29 3.59
N VAL A 201 -24.65 5.19 4.43
CA VAL A 201 -26.06 5.60 4.53
C VAL A 201 -26.31 6.86 3.73
#